data_3b0ee016d47cc1240a504e4685d7e5f5
#
_entry.id   3b0ee016d47cc1240a504e4685d7e5f5
#
_cell.length_a   1.000
_cell.length_b   1.000
_cell.length_c   1.000
_cell.angle_alpha   90.00
_cell.angle_beta   90.00
_cell.angle_gamma   90.00
#
_symmetry.space_group_name_H-M   'P 1'
#
loop_
_entity.id
_entity.type
_entity.pdbx_description
1 polymer ?
#
loop_
_entity_poly.entity_id
_entity_poly.type
_entity_poly.pdbx_seq_one_letter_code
_entity_poly.pdbx_strand_id
1 'polypeptide(L)'
;YNFWNDLNEAMMKKEENIRATLNQKARELDGEAQEFQRKLQNNAFVSRERAEQEHARLTKKQQDLQELQNRLTNELAAENQKNSLQLRDSINAFLKEYNKTKGYSMIISNTGFDNLLYADSAFNITKEIVEGLNARYTPASAAKK
;
A
#
# COMPACT_ATOMS: atom_id res chain seq x y z
N TYR A 1 -1.25 18.09 2.88
CA TYR A 1 -2.66 17.79 3.09
C TYR A 1 -2.78 16.62 4.07
N ASN A 2 -3.44 16.82 5.20
CA ASN A 2 -3.49 15.83 6.29
C ASN A 2 -4.12 14.51 5.87
N PHE A 3 -5.16 14.54 5.06
CA PHE A 3 -5.76 13.31 4.52
C PHE A 3 -4.76 12.48 3.70
N TRP A 4 -3.93 13.10 2.89
CA TRP A 4 -2.88 12.41 2.16
C TRP A 4 -1.83 11.81 3.08
N ASN A 5 -1.45 12.52 4.14
CA ASN A 5 -0.49 12.02 5.14
C ASN A 5 -1.05 10.79 5.86
N ASP A 6 -2.32 10.84 6.27
CA ASP A 6 -2.99 9.71 6.93
C ASP A 6 -3.11 8.49 6.01
N LEU A 7 -3.44 8.69 4.73
CA LEU A 7 -3.47 7.62 3.74
C LEU A 7 -2.08 6.98 3.55
N ASN A 8 -1.04 7.79 3.43
CA ASN A 8 0.33 7.30 3.30
C ASN A 8 0.79 6.54 4.53
N GLU A 9 0.53 7.06 5.73
CA GLU A 9 0.87 6.37 6.97
C GLU A 9 0.18 5.00 7.07
N ALA A 10 -1.11 4.94 6.73
CA ALA A 10 -1.85 3.68 6.70
C ALA A 10 -1.27 2.69 5.67
N MET A 11 -0.88 3.17 4.48
CA MET A 11 -0.26 2.35 3.45
C MET A 11 1.11 1.82 3.89
N MET A 12 1.95 2.66 4.50
CA MET A 12 3.26 2.24 5.02
C MET A 12 3.13 1.16 6.09
N LYS A 13 2.17 1.30 7.02
CA LYS A 13 1.88 0.28 8.03
C LYS A 13 1.43 -1.03 7.40
N LYS A 14 0.59 -0.96 6.38
CA LYS A 14 0.13 -2.15 5.65
C LYS A 14 1.27 -2.85 4.91
N GLU A 15 2.14 -2.09 4.23
CA GLU A 15 3.34 -2.63 3.59
C GLU A 15 4.27 -3.32 4.59
N GLU A 16 4.49 -2.71 5.74
CA GLU A 16 5.31 -3.27 6.81
C GLU A 16 4.73 -4.58 7.34
N ASN A 17 3.41 -4.62 7.59
CA ASN A 17 2.71 -5.82 8.04
C ASN A 17 2.77 -6.95 7.00
N ILE A 18 2.60 -6.64 5.72
CA ILE A 18 2.73 -7.60 4.61
C ILE A 18 4.14 -8.16 4.57
N ARG A 19 5.16 -7.30 4.63
CA ARG A 19 6.57 -7.72 4.64
C ARG A 19 6.88 -8.61 5.83
N ALA A 20 6.45 -8.25 7.03
CA ALA A 20 6.64 -9.06 8.23
C ALA A 20 5.97 -10.43 8.11
N THR A 21 4.73 -10.49 7.62
CA THR A 21 3.98 -11.74 7.40
C THR A 21 4.69 -12.65 6.39
N LEU A 22 5.10 -12.11 5.25
CA LEU A 22 5.80 -12.89 4.21
C LEU A 22 7.16 -13.38 4.69
N ASN A 23 7.92 -12.54 5.40
CA ASN A 23 9.22 -12.93 5.96
C ASN A 23 9.08 -14.03 7.00
N GLN A 24 8.08 -13.94 7.88
CA GLN A 24 7.82 -14.98 8.87
C GLN A 24 7.51 -16.32 8.19
N LYS A 25 6.58 -16.32 7.24
CA LYS A 25 6.21 -17.55 6.49
C LYS A 25 7.37 -18.13 5.68
N ALA A 26 8.20 -17.27 5.10
CA ALA A 26 9.40 -17.71 4.40
C ALA A 26 10.41 -18.37 5.33
N ARG A 27 10.63 -17.82 6.53
CA ARG A 27 11.52 -18.42 7.54
C ARG A 27 10.99 -19.75 8.06
N GLU A 28 9.68 -19.84 8.30
CA GLU A 28 9.05 -21.09 8.72
C GLU A 28 9.24 -22.18 7.64
N LEU A 29 8.99 -21.85 6.38
CA LEU A 29 9.18 -22.77 5.27
C LEU A 29 10.64 -23.19 5.10
N ASP A 30 11.58 -22.25 5.23
CA ASP A 30 13.01 -22.54 5.17
C ASP A 30 13.45 -23.50 6.29
N GLY A 31 12.98 -23.27 7.51
CA GLY A 31 13.22 -24.17 8.65
C GLY A 31 12.66 -25.58 8.42
N GLU A 32 11.43 -25.69 7.89
CA GLU A 32 10.85 -26.99 7.55
C GLU A 32 11.60 -27.69 6.41
N ALA A 33 12.09 -26.94 5.42
CA ALA A 33 12.88 -27.49 4.32
C ALA A 33 14.25 -28.01 4.82
N GLN A 34 14.91 -27.28 5.71
CA GLN A 34 16.15 -27.71 6.33
C GLN A 34 15.95 -28.98 7.18
N GLU A 35 14.88 -29.05 7.95
CA GLU A 35 14.53 -30.24 8.73
C GLU A 35 14.26 -31.45 7.82
N PHE A 36 13.56 -31.24 6.71
CA PHE A 36 13.33 -32.26 5.70
C PHE A 36 14.66 -32.81 5.13
N GLN A 37 15.58 -31.92 4.76
CA GLN A 37 16.91 -32.31 4.27
C GLN A 37 17.69 -33.10 5.31
N ARG A 38 17.65 -32.67 6.57
CA ARG A 38 18.31 -33.39 7.69
C ARG A 38 17.75 -34.80 7.85
N LYS A 39 16.43 -34.96 7.79
CA LYS A 39 15.77 -36.28 7.86
C LYS A 39 16.15 -37.18 6.69
N LEU A 40 16.24 -36.63 5.47
CA LEU A 40 16.69 -37.38 4.31
C LEU A 40 18.14 -37.90 4.48
N GLN A 41 19.04 -37.02 4.93
CA GLN A 41 20.48 -37.39 5.15
C GLN A 41 20.66 -38.43 6.23
N ASN A 42 19.80 -38.42 7.25
CA ASN A 42 19.89 -39.35 8.39
C ASN A 42 19.02 -40.61 8.22
N ASN A 43 18.40 -40.81 7.04
CA ASN A 43 17.44 -41.90 6.79
C ASN A 43 16.33 -41.99 7.86
N ALA A 44 15.84 -40.81 8.32
CA ALA A 44 14.93 -40.73 9.46
C ALA A 44 13.44 -40.84 9.07
N PHE A 45 13.12 -41.00 7.79
CA PHE A 45 11.75 -41.27 7.36
C PHE A 45 11.38 -42.73 7.54
N VAL A 46 10.17 -42.99 8.02
CA VAL A 46 9.60 -44.32 8.23
C VAL A 46 9.46 -45.12 6.93
N SER A 47 9.17 -44.43 5.82
CA SER A 47 9.07 -45.03 4.50
C SER A 47 9.37 -43.99 3.41
N ARG A 48 9.61 -44.46 2.19
CA ARG A 48 9.79 -43.62 1.02
C ARG A 48 8.54 -42.77 0.73
N GLU A 49 7.36 -43.38 0.89
CA GLU A 49 6.08 -42.68 0.68
C GLU A 49 5.92 -41.51 1.66
N ARG A 50 6.37 -41.65 2.91
CA ARG A 50 6.36 -40.55 3.89
C ARG A 50 7.27 -39.40 3.48
N ALA A 51 8.44 -39.69 2.95
CA ALA A 51 9.35 -38.68 2.43
C ALA A 51 8.76 -37.96 1.21
N GLU A 52 8.13 -38.69 0.30
CA GLU A 52 7.46 -38.14 -0.87
C GLU A 52 6.27 -37.25 -0.48
N GLN A 53 5.46 -37.64 0.49
CA GLN A 53 4.35 -36.85 1.03
C GLN A 53 4.84 -35.55 1.66
N GLU A 54 5.92 -35.62 2.42
CA GLU A 54 6.50 -34.42 3.06
C GLU A 54 7.10 -33.46 2.02
N HIS A 55 7.78 -33.99 1.00
CA HIS A 55 8.26 -33.19 -0.13
C HIS A 55 7.10 -32.49 -0.85
N ALA A 56 6.01 -33.21 -1.14
CA ALA A 56 4.83 -32.65 -1.78
C ALA A 56 4.18 -31.55 -0.91
N ARG A 57 4.13 -31.76 0.40
CA ARG A 57 3.61 -30.77 1.36
C ARG A 57 4.44 -29.48 1.33
N LEU A 58 5.75 -29.57 1.36
CA LEU A 58 6.66 -28.43 1.31
C LEU A 58 6.58 -27.69 -0.03
N THR A 59 6.48 -28.43 -1.14
CA THR A 59 6.29 -27.85 -2.48
C THR A 59 4.98 -27.05 -2.54
N LYS A 60 3.90 -27.62 -1.98
CA LYS A 60 2.62 -26.89 -1.91
C LYS A 60 2.72 -25.63 -1.06
N LYS A 61 3.37 -25.69 0.10
CA LYS A 61 3.60 -24.51 0.95
C LYS A 61 4.37 -23.40 0.22
N GLN A 62 5.35 -23.78 -0.58
CA GLN A 62 6.11 -22.83 -1.39
C GLN A 62 5.23 -22.15 -2.44
N GLN A 63 4.38 -22.92 -3.12
CA GLN A 63 3.40 -22.39 -4.06
C GLN A 63 2.39 -21.46 -3.37
N ASP A 64 1.84 -21.89 -2.25
CA ASP A 64 0.88 -21.11 -1.45
C ASP A 64 1.50 -19.78 -0.98
N LEU A 65 2.78 -19.78 -0.60
CA LEU A 65 3.50 -18.56 -0.22
C LEU A 65 3.66 -17.61 -1.42
N GLN A 66 4.00 -18.13 -2.60
CA GLN A 66 4.11 -17.34 -3.82
C GLN A 66 2.76 -16.74 -4.22
N GLU A 67 1.69 -17.52 -4.14
CA GLU A 67 0.32 -17.04 -4.40
C GLU A 67 -0.10 -15.96 -3.40
N LEU A 68 0.21 -16.15 -2.11
CA LEU A 68 -0.03 -15.16 -1.08
C LEU A 68 0.71 -13.84 -1.37
N GLN A 69 1.99 -13.93 -1.74
CA GLN A 69 2.78 -12.75 -2.11
C GLN A 69 2.16 -11.99 -3.28
N ASN A 70 1.78 -12.69 -4.34
CA ASN A 70 1.15 -12.09 -5.51
C ASN A 70 -0.19 -11.43 -5.16
N ARG A 71 -1.02 -12.11 -4.37
CA ARG A 71 -2.30 -11.57 -3.93
C ARG A 71 -2.14 -10.30 -3.09
N LEU A 72 -1.26 -10.33 -2.08
CA LEU A 72 -1.03 -9.18 -1.21
C LEU A 72 -0.43 -7.99 -1.96
N THR A 73 0.45 -8.24 -2.92
CA THR A 73 1.00 -7.19 -3.79
C THR A 73 -0.09 -6.54 -4.65
N ASN A 74 -0.98 -7.35 -5.22
CA ASN A 74 -2.10 -6.86 -6.03
C ASN A 74 -3.11 -6.07 -5.18
N GLU A 75 -3.45 -6.56 -3.99
CA GLU A 75 -4.33 -5.86 -3.05
C GLU A 75 -3.75 -4.50 -2.64
N LEU A 76 -2.45 -4.44 -2.37
CA LEU A 76 -1.77 -3.20 -2.02
C LEU A 76 -1.80 -2.19 -3.18
N ALA A 77 -1.54 -2.64 -4.41
CA ALA A 77 -1.62 -1.80 -5.60
C ALA A 77 -3.04 -1.27 -5.83
N ALA A 78 -4.05 -2.11 -5.68
CA ALA A 78 -5.46 -1.72 -5.82
C ALA A 78 -5.87 -0.70 -4.76
N GLU A 79 -5.43 -0.87 -3.51
CA GLU A 79 -5.71 0.08 -2.43
C GLU A 79 -5.02 1.42 -2.65
N ASN A 80 -3.77 1.41 -3.12
CA ASN A 80 -3.04 2.63 -3.47
C ASN A 80 -3.75 3.42 -4.58
N GLN A 81 -4.24 2.73 -5.61
CA GLN A 81 -5.03 3.36 -6.66
C GLN A 81 -6.34 3.95 -6.12
N LYS A 82 -7.05 3.21 -5.29
CA LYS A 82 -8.27 3.69 -4.62
C LYS A 82 -8.01 4.94 -3.80
N ASN A 83 -6.94 4.95 -3.00
CA ASN A 83 -6.54 6.08 -2.18
C ASN A 83 -6.22 7.32 -3.04
N SER A 84 -5.53 7.13 -4.16
CA SER A 84 -5.23 8.21 -5.11
C SER A 84 -6.48 8.82 -5.71
N LEU A 85 -7.47 8.00 -6.05
CA LEU A 85 -8.77 8.47 -6.55
C LEU A 85 -9.55 9.24 -5.48
N GLN A 86 -9.61 8.72 -4.25
CA GLN A 86 -10.28 9.41 -3.14
C GLN A 86 -9.64 10.75 -2.83
N LEU A 87 -8.30 10.81 -2.85
CA LEU A 87 -7.57 12.06 -2.66
C LEU A 87 -7.93 13.09 -3.72
N ARG A 88 -7.88 12.68 -4.99
CA ARG A 88 -8.23 13.55 -6.13
C ARG A 88 -9.67 14.04 -6.05
N ASP A 89 -10.59 13.17 -5.73
CA ASP A 89 -12.01 13.51 -5.62
C ASP A 89 -12.26 14.51 -4.47
N SER A 90 -11.58 14.32 -3.34
CA SER A 90 -11.61 15.24 -2.20
C SER A 90 -11.09 16.63 -2.57
N ILE A 91 -9.95 16.68 -3.28
CA ILE A 91 -9.37 17.94 -3.76
C ILE A 91 -10.30 18.62 -4.75
N ASN A 92 -10.81 17.89 -5.74
CA ASN A 92 -11.70 18.44 -6.76
C ASN A 92 -13.02 18.96 -6.17
N ALA A 93 -13.60 18.26 -5.19
CA ALA A 93 -14.79 18.71 -4.49
C ALA A 93 -14.54 20.02 -3.74
N PHE A 94 -13.40 20.13 -3.07
CA PHE A 94 -13.00 21.37 -2.40
C PHE A 94 -12.80 22.52 -3.40
N LEU A 95 -12.07 22.27 -4.50
CA LEU A 95 -11.78 23.29 -5.51
C LEU A 95 -13.07 23.86 -6.15
N LYS A 96 -14.07 23.03 -6.38
CA LYS A 96 -15.39 23.49 -6.88
C LYS A 96 -16.04 24.49 -5.94
N GLU A 97 -16.04 24.21 -4.63
CA GLU A 97 -16.61 25.12 -3.63
C GLU A 97 -15.76 26.40 -3.49
N TYR A 98 -14.44 26.23 -3.37
CA TYR A 98 -13.50 27.33 -3.27
C TYR A 98 -13.62 28.30 -4.45
N ASN A 99 -13.75 27.79 -5.66
CA ASN A 99 -13.80 28.60 -6.86
C ASN A 99 -15.14 29.34 -7.04
N LYS A 100 -16.21 28.98 -6.31
CA LYS A 100 -17.46 29.77 -6.34
C LYS A 100 -17.24 31.20 -5.86
N THR A 101 -16.30 31.40 -4.93
CA THR A 101 -15.98 32.73 -4.38
C THR A 101 -14.81 33.40 -5.10
N LYS A 102 -13.87 32.62 -5.65
CA LYS A 102 -12.67 33.15 -6.32
C LYS A 102 -12.89 33.46 -7.80
N GLY A 103 -13.70 32.66 -8.48
CA GLY A 103 -14.05 32.89 -9.88
C GLY A 103 -12.92 32.67 -10.87
N TYR A 104 -11.93 31.81 -10.55
CA TYR A 104 -10.86 31.47 -11.49
C TYR A 104 -11.45 30.70 -12.69
N SER A 105 -10.98 31.05 -13.88
CA SER A 105 -11.33 30.31 -15.10
C SER A 105 -10.66 28.94 -15.14
N MET A 106 -9.50 28.79 -14.46
CA MET A 106 -8.68 27.58 -14.50
C MET A 106 -7.83 27.49 -13.22
N ILE A 107 -7.74 26.32 -12.64
CA ILE A 107 -6.81 25.98 -11.56
C ILE A 107 -5.97 24.79 -12.05
N ILE A 108 -4.66 24.98 -12.11
CA ILE A 108 -3.70 24.04 -12.72
C ILE A 108 -2.85 23.44 -11.63
N SER A 109 -2.61 22.14 -11.70
CA SER A 109 -1.63 21.44 -10.87
C SER A 109 -0.20 21.86 -11.28
N ASN A 110 0.70 21.98 -10.30
CA ASN A 110 2.11 22.26 -10.52
C ASN A 110 2.96 21.22 -9.76
N THR A 111 3.06 20.03 -10.33
CA THR A 111 3.76 18.89 -9.71
C THR A 111 5.18 18.69 -10.24
N GLY A 112 5.70 19.60 -11.05
CA GLY A 112 7.06 19.53 -11.63
C GLY A 112 7.18 18.63 -12.87
N PHE A 113 6.12 17.87 -13.20
CA PHE A 113 6.03 17.07 -14.44
C PHE A 113 4.95 17.59 -15.38
N ASP A 114 4.37 18.75 -15.05
CA ASP A 114 3.30 19.38 -15.82
C ASP A 114 3.86 20.20 -16.97
N ASN A 115 3.00 20.53 -17.92
CA ASN A 115 3.35 21.39 -19.07
C ASN A 115 3.48 22.88 -18.71
N LEU A 116 3.38 23.25 -17.43
CA LEU A 116 3.57 24.60 -16.95
C LEU A 116 5.06 24.92 -16.82
N LEU A 117 5.60 25.66 -17.78
CA LEU A 117 7.01 26.01 -17.79
C LEU A 117 7.34 27.22 -16.90
N TYR A 118 6.41 28.13 -16.74
CA TYR A 118 6.56 29.33 -15.91
C TYR A 118 5.20 29.85 -15.44
N ALA A 119 5.15 30.30 -14.20
CA ALA A 119 4.08 31.14 -13.66
C ALA A 119 4.66 32.07 -12.60
N ASP A 120 4.16 33.28 -12.52
CA ASP A 120 4.49 34.21 -11.44
C ASP A 120 4.02 33.65 -10.11
N SER A 121 4.82 33.84 -9.04
CA SER A 121 4.48 33.37 -7.68
C SER A 121 3.17 33.93 -7.15
N ALA A 122 2.73 35.09 -7.64
CA ALA A 122 1.43 35.68 -7.30
C ALA A 122 0.24 34.79 -7.67
N PHE A 123 0.41 33.89 -8.65
CA PHE A 123 -0.62 32.93 -9.05
C PHE A 123 -0.58 31.62 -8.24
N ASN A 124 0.39 31.44 -7.34
CA ASN A 124 0.50 30.26 -6.53
C ASN A 124 -0.45 30.31 -5.34
N ILE A 125 -1.54 29.55 -5.42
CA ILE A 125 -2.55 29.43 -4.37
C ILE A 125 -2.43 28.13 -3.54
N THR A 126 -1.33 27.39 -3.70
CA THR A 126 -1.14 26.08 -3.06
C THR A 126 -1.34 26.13 -1.54
N LYS A 127 -0.77 27.13 -0.87
CA LYS A 127 -0.88 27.27 0.58
C LYS A 127 -2.33 27.47 1.02
N GLU A 128 -3.08 28.35 0.37
CA GLU A 128 -4.48 28.64 0.65
C GLU A 128 -5.36 27.38 0.42
N ILE A 129 -5.11 26.64 -0.65
CA ILE A 129 -5.81 25.39 -0.93
C ILE A 129 -5.52 24.34 0.13
N VAL A 130 -4.25 24.14 0.53
CA VAL A 130 -3.86 23.16 1.56
C VAL A 130 -4.49 23.50 2.90
N GLU A 131 -4.47 24.77 3.31
CA GLU A 131 -5.10 25.22 4.54
C GLU A 131 -6.62 24.96 4.53
N GLY A 132 -7.29 25.26 3.44
CA GLY A 132 -8.73 25.01 3.29
C GLY A 132 -9.08 23.51 3.28
N LEU A 133 -8.29 22.68 2.60
CA LEU A 133 -8.45 21.23 2.61
C LEU A 133 -8.27 20.66 4.02
N ASN A 134 -7.23 21.10 4.75
CA ASN A 134 -6.98 20.67 6.12
C ASN A 134 -8.09 21.10 7.09
N ALA A 135 -8.67 22.28 6.88
CA ALA A 135 -9.78 22.76 7.71
C ALA A 135 -11.06 21.91 7.54
N ARG A 136 -11.26 21.33 6.37
CA ARG A 136 -12.41 20.43 6.10
C ARG A 136 -12.17 18.98 6.52
N TYR A 137 -10.92 18.58 6.64
CA TYR A 137 -10.56 17.20 6.92
C TYR A 137 -10.70 16.87 8.40
N THR A 138 -11.51 15.86 8.69
CA THR A 138 -11.61 15.27 10.04
C THR A 138 -10.99 13.88 9.99
N PRO A 139 -9.89 13.62 10.73
CA PRO A 139 -9.29 12.31 10.80
C PRO A 139 -10.27 11.24 11.29
N ALA A 140 -10.15 10.02 10.76
CA ALA A 140 -11.00 8.90 11.15
C ALA A 140 -10.88 8.58 12.67
N SER A 141 -9.74 8.89 13.28
CA SER A 141 -9.52 8.77 14.72
C SER A 141 -10.32 9.77 15.57
N ALA A 142 -10.71 10.91 15.00
CA ALA A 142 -11.51 11.93 15.69
C ALA A 142 -13.02 11.69 15.56
N ALA A 143 -13.45 10.89 14.59
CA ALA A 143 -14.86 10.57 14.35
C ALA A 143 -15.41 9.47 15.28
N LYS A 144 -14.57 8.87 16.14
CA LYS A 144 -14.92 7.78 17.07
C LYS A 144 -15.06 8.24 18.52
N LYS A 145 -15.23 9.52 18.80
CA LYS A 145 -15.54 10.03 20.14
C LYS A 145 -16.99 10.42 20.25
#